data_743a209a03c0fc2e8a9b20f5789b1e22
#
_entry.id   743a209a03c0fc2e8a9b20f5789b1e22
#
_cell.length_a   1.000
_cell.length_b   1.000
_cell.length_c   1.000
_cell.angle_alpha   90.00
_cell.angle_beta   90.00
_cell.angle_gamma   90.00
#
_symmetry.space_group_name_H-M   'P 1'
#
loop_
_entity.id
_entity.type
_entity.pdbx_description
1 polymer ?
#
loop_
_entity_poly.entity_id
_entity_poly.type
_entity_poly.pdbx_seq_one_letter_code
_entity_poly.pdbx_strand_id
1 'polypeptide(L)'
;INHFDTKQEKWISLKKGDVQIIRAGSGISHAEELNDKSEIFQIWFDPNIQLSINEEASYDDYKSDEFSITEREGIKEKKIAGEGSPMKIFSEGIEIISYDVSIGSELNLELEEDYVYSLFILEGTTKIEDQLVKKGDFVKVSNCNSLSMISESKAKIFKIKSPLRPSYSTYSERFMN
;
A
#
# COMPACT_ATOMS: atom_id res chain seq x y z
N ILE A 1 -2.03 -17.72 1.48
CA ILE A 1 -3.26 -17.50 2.26
C ILE A 1 -4.49 -17.84 1.43
N ASN A 2 -5.60 -18.12 2.08
CA ASN A 2 -6.89 -18.27 1.42
C ASN A 2 -7.82 -17.18 1.92
N HIS A 3 -8.58 -16.58 1.03
CA HIS A 3 -9.58 -15.56 1.33
C HIS A 3 -10.97 -16.07 0.98
N PHE A 4 -11.94 -15.79 1.84
CA PHE A 4 -13.37 -16.07 1.62
C PHE A 4 -14.14 -14.78 1.86
N ASP A 5 -15.11 -14.50 1.01
CA ASP A 5 -16.07 -13.43 1.24
C ASP A 5 -17.51 -13.83 0.90
N THR A 6 -18.45 -13.05 1.42
CA THR A 6 -19.89 -13.29 1.26
C THR A 6 -20.39 -12.96 -0.15
N LYS A 7 -19.57 -12.33 -1.01
CA LYS A 7 -19.94 -12.04 -2.39
C LYS A 7 -19.67 -13.23 -3.30
N GLN A 8 -18.53 -13.93 -3.10
CA GLN A 8 -18.13 -15.08 -3.92
C GLN A 8 -18.57 -16.43 -3.34
N GLU A 9 -18.77 -16.50 -2.03
CA GLU A 9 -19.11 -17.72 -1.31
C GLU A 9 -18.13 -18.89 -1.57
N LYS A 10 -16.86 -18.56 -1.85
CA LYS A 10 -15.80 -19.52 -2.09
C LYS A 10 -14.46 -19.05 -1.56
N TRP A 11 -13.58 -20.01 -1.26
CA TRP A 11 -12.19 -19.72 -0.91
C TRP A 11 -11.36 -19.44 -2.16
N ILE A 12 -10.61 -18.34 -2.13
CA ILE A 12 -9.69 -17.92 -3.18
C ILE A 12 -8.27 -17.91 -2.63
N SER A 13 -7.37 -18.61 -3.30
CA SER A 13 -5.97 -18.68 -2.87
C SER A 13 -5.16 -17.53 -3.42
N LEU A 14 -4.46 -16.82 -2.52
CA LEU A 14 -3.53 -15.74 -2.82
C LEU A 14 -2.10 -16.20 -2.51
N LYS A 15 -1.18 -15.95 -3.43
CA LYS A 15 0.24 -16.28 -3.32
C LYS A 15 1.06 -15.06 -2.90
N LYS A 16 2.34 -15.29 -2.60
CA LYS A 16 3.28 -14.19 -2.27
C LYS A 16 3.32 -13.16 -3.40
N GLY A 17 3.05 -11.91 -3.06
CA GLY A 17 3.05 -10.78 -3.98
C GLY A 17 1.77 -10.56 -4.77
N ASP A 18 0.77 -11.45 -4.64
CA ASP A 18 -0.59 -11.20 -5.10
C ASP A 18 -1.22 -10.09 -4.26
N VAL A 19 -2.15 -9.35 -4.85
CA VAL A 19 -2.85 -8.25 -4.21
C VAL A 19 -4.35 -8.43 -4.41
N GLN A 20 -5.09 -8.28 -3.33
CA GLN A 20 -6.55 -8.22 -3.38
C GLN A 20 -7.01 -6.83 -2.97
N ILE A 21 -7.98 -6.28 -3.68
CA ILE A 21 -8.71 -5.08 -3.26
C ILE A 21 -10.16 -5.43 -3.01
N ILE A 22 -10.65 -5.01 -1.85
CA ILE A 22 -12.06 -5.14 -1.46
C ILE A 22 -12.65 -3.74 -1.41
N ARG A 23 -13.75 -3.53 -2.11
CA ARG A 23 -14.56 -2.32 -2.05
C ARG A 23 -15.84 -2.68 -1.32
N ALA A 24 -15.90 -2.30 -0.05
CA ALA A 24 -16.96 -2.77 0.84
C ALA A 24 -18.37 -2.30 0.43
N GLY A 25 -18.48 -1.14 -0.22
CA GLY A 25 -19.77 -0.61 -0.69
C GLY A 25 -20.83 -0.59 0.40
N SER A 26 -21.97 -1.21 0.14
CA SER A 26 -23.08 -1.36 1.08
C SER A 26 -22.83 -2.39 2.19
N GLY A 27 -21.71 -3.10 2.15
CA GLY A 27 -21.25 -4.05 3.17
C GLY A 27 -20.78 -5.37 2.60
N ILE A 28 -19.78 -5.95 3.22
CA ILE A 28 -19.23 -7.27 2.92
C ILE A 28 -18.70 -7.88 4.21
N SER A 29 -18.80 -9.20 4.32
CA SER A 29 -18.10 -9.97 5.36
C SER A 29 -17.09 -10.89 4.71
N HIS A 30 -15.91 -11.00 5.29
CA HIS A 30 -14.85 -11.85 4.77
C HIS A 30 -14.13 -12.61 5.89
N ALA A 31 -13.42 -13.65 5.52
CA ALA A 31 -12.56 -14.43 6.39
C ALA A 31 -11.25 -14.75 5.68
N GLU A 32 -10.17 -14.84 6.44
CA GLU A 32 -8.84 -15.16 5.93
C GLU A 32 -8.25 -16.35 6.68
N GLU A 33 -7.72 -17.31 5.94
CA GLU A 33 -6.97 -18.43 6.47
C GLU A 33 -5.49 -18.24 6.15
N LEU A 34 -4.67 -18.05 7.18
CA LEU A 34 -3.24 -17.92 7.04
C LEU A 34 -2.57 -19.28 7.19
N ASN A 35 -1.85 -19.70 6.16
CA ASN A 35 -0.97 -20.86 6.23
C ASN A 35 0.27 -20.57 7.06
N ASP A 36 0.95 -21.62 7.52
CA ASP A 36 2.22 -21.48 8.26
C ASP A 36 3.19 -20.56 7.53
N LYS A 37 3.79 -19.60 8.27
CA LYS A 37 4.75 -18.61 7.78
C LYS A 37 4.21 -17.64 6.72
N SER A 38 2.90 -17.52 6.58
CA SER A 38 2.28 -16.47 5.76
C SER A 38 2.27 -15.15 6.50
N GLU A 39 2.57 -14.08 5.79
CA GLU A 39 2.39 -12.70 6.25
C GLU A 39 1.45 -12.00 5.27
N ILE A 40 0.52 -11.22 5.78
CA ILE A 40 -0.33 -10.32 5.01
C ILE A 40 -0.10 -8.88 5.47
N PHE A 41 -0.21 -7.95 4.54
CA PHE A 41 -0.20 -6.52 4.81
C PHE A 41 -1.55 -5.95 4.43
N GLN A 42 -2.42 -5.78 5.42
CA GLN A 42 -3.77 -5.26 5.22
C GLN A 42 -3.78 -3.75 5.40
N ILE A 43 -4.37 -3.05 4.42
CA ILE A 43 -4.45 -1.59 4.40
C ILE A 43 -5.92 -1.21 4.24
N TRP A 44 -6.35 -0.24 5.03
CA TRP A 44 -7.69 0.33 4.92
C TRP A 44 -7.57 1.75 4.42
N PHE A 45 -8.31 2.04 3.35
CA PHE A 45 -8.47 3.38 2.82
C PHE A 45 -9.90 3.86 3.02
N ASP A 46 -10.05 5.14 3.29
CA ASP A 46 -11.33 5.80 3.41
C ASP A 46 -11.76 6.35 2.02
N PRO A 47 -12.75 5.75 1.36
CA PRO A 47 -13.25 6.24 0.09
C PRO A 47 -14.18 7.43 0.31
N ASN A 48 -14.62 8.06 -0.79
CA ASN A 48 -15.76 8.97 -0.72
C ASN A 48 -17.04 8.17 -0.37
N ILE A 49 -17.33 8.09 0.93
CA ILE A 49 -18.45 7.28 1.46
C ILE A 49 -19.82 7.74 0.88
N GLN A 50 -19.98 9.02 0.57
CA GLN A 50 -21.25 9.49 -0.02
C GLN A 50 -21.54 8.84 -1.37
N LEU A 51 -20.48 8.53 -2.13
CA LEU A 51 -20.61 7.87 -3.42
C LEU A 51 -20.61 6.34 -3.28
N SER A 52 -19.81 5.81 -2.35
CA SER A 52 -19.56 4.37 -2.27
C SER A 52 -20.54 3.58 -1.41
N ILE A 53 -21.21 4.19 -0.43
CA ILE A 53 -22.01 3.47 0.56
C ILE A 53 -23.22 2.72 -0.04
N ASN A 54 -23.74 3.18 -1.18
CA ASN A 54 -24.87 2.56 -1.88
C ASN A 54 -24.41 1.64 -3.01
N GLU A 55 -23.12 1.58 -3.30
CA GLU A 55 -22.59 0.69 -4.31
C GLU A 55 -22.60 -0.75 -3.81
N GLU A 56 -22.75 -1.69 -4.72
CA GLU A 56 -22.62 -3.11 -4.39
C GLU A 56 -21.16 -3.43 -4.03
N ALA A 57 -20.95 -4.23 -3.00
CA ALA A 57 -19.63 -4.69 -2.63
C ALA A 57 -18.95 -5.42 -3.81
N SER A 58 -17.69 -5.13 -4.04
CA SER A 58 -16.90 -5.73 -5.12
C SER A 58 -15.46 -5.98 -4.68
N TYR A 59 -14.77 -6.86 -5.40
CA TYR A 59 -13.34 -7.07 -5.21
C TYR A 59 -12.69 -7.50 -6.52
N ASP A 60 -11.38 -7.31 -6.58
CA ASP A 60 -10.52 -7.82 -7.65
C ASP A 60 -9.26 -8.45 -7.04
N ASP A 61 -8.84 -9.54 -7.65
CA ASP A 61 -7.59 -10.23 -7.35
C ASP A 61 -6.59 -9.99 -8.48
N TYR A 62 -5.41 -9.50 -8.12
CA TYR A 62 -4.32 -9.26 -9.05
C TYR A 62 -3.15 -10.20 -8.75
N LYS A 63 -2.64 -10.86 -9.77
CA LYS A 63 -1.44 -11.67 -9.63
C LYS A 63 -0.20 -10.80 -9.59
N SER A 64 0.83 -11.29 -8.91
CA SER A 64 2.06 -10.54 -8.70
C SER A 64 2.73 -10.07 -10.00
N ASP A 65 2.58 -10.81 -11.08
CA ASP A 65 3.16 -10.54 -12.40
C ASP A 65 2.32 -9.59 -13.28
N GLU A 66 1.12 -9.23 -12.85
CA GLU A 66 0.31 -8.22 -13.54
C GLU A 66 0.82 -6.78 -13.30
N PHE A 67 1.59 -6.57 -12.24
CA PHE A 67 2.11 -5.25 -11.89
C PHE A 67 3.42 -4.94 -12.63
N SER A 68 3.54 -3.71 -13.12
CA SER A 68 4.78 -3.25 -13.73
C SER A 68 5.93 -3.20 -12.72
N ILE A 69 7.10 -3.65 -13.16
CA ILE A 69 8.34 -3.59 -12.38
C ILE A 69 9.37 -2.84 -13.19
N THR A 70 10.00 -1.86 -12.59
CA THR A 70 11.21 -1.20 -13.12
C THR A 70 12.38 -1.50 -12.22
N GLU A 71 13.58 -1.62 -12.80
CA GLU A 71 14.80 -1.89 -12.02
C GLU A 71 15.91 -0.99 -12.51
N ARG A 72 16.54 -0.24 -11.61
CA ARG A 72 17.69 0.61 -11.85
C ARG A 72 18.53 0.77 -10.60
N GLU A 73 19.83 0.81 -10.74
CA GLU A 73 20.80 1.15 -9.67
C GLU A 73 20.60 0.34 -8.37
N GLY A 74 20.25 -0.95 -8.53
CA GLY A 74 20.01 -1.84 -7.39
C GLY A 74 18.67 -1.66 -6.68
N ILE A 75 17.76 -0.88 -7.27
CA ILE A 75 16.40 -0.66 -6.77
C ILE A 75 15.41 -1.27 -7.76
N LYS A 76 14.58 -2.17 -7.27
CA LYS A 76 13.43 -2.70 -8.00
C LYS A 76 12.16 -2.07 -7.44
N GLU A 77 11.45 -1.36 -8.29
CA GLU A 77 10.18 -0.71 -8.00
C GLU A 77 9.02 -1.50 -8.59
N LYS A 78 8.04 -1.87 -7.76
CA LYS A 78 6.78 -2.49 -8.18
C LYS A 78 5.63 -1.54 -7.89
N LYS A 79 4.96 -1.03 -8.92
CA LYS A 79 3.81 -0.14 -8.78
C LYS A 79 2.53 -0.96 -8.57
N ILE A 80 1.96 -0.88 -7.36
CA ILE A 80 0.77 -1.65 -6.95
C ILE A 80 -0.51 -0.83 -7.19
N ALA A 81 -0.50 0.47 -6.87
CA ALA A 81 -1.64 1.35 -7.13
C ALA A 81 -1.17 2.72 -7.61
N GLY A 82 -2.03 3.45 -8.27
CA GLY A 82 -1.77 4.75 -8.86
C GLY A 82 -1.76 4.70 -10.38
N GLU A 83 -1.38 5.80 -11.01
CA GLU A 83 -1.36 5.92 -12.48
C GLU A 83 -0.48 4.84 -13.11
N GLY A 84 -1.02 4.15 -14.13
CA GLY A 84 -0.33 3.07 -14.83
C GLY A 84 -0.37 1.71 -14.12
N SER A 85 -0.99 1.58 -12.94
CA SER A 85 -1.24 0.30 -12.29
C SER A 85 -2.53 -0.35 -12.81
N PRO A 86 -2.60 -1.68 -12.91
CA PRO A 86 -3.84 -2.39 -13.22
C PRO A 86 -4.88 -2.26 -12.09
N MET A 87 -4.43 -2.08 -10.83
CA MET A 87 -5.33 -2.01 -9.68
C MET A 87 -6.09 -0.69 -9.63
N LYS A 88 -7.43 -0.78 -9.67
CA LYS A 88 -8.33 0.37 -9.55
C LYS A 88 -8.69 0.60 -8.09
N ILE A 89 -8.30 1.75 -7.55
CA ILE A 89 -8.65 2.22 -6.23
C ILE A 89 -9.56 3.45 -6.35
N PHE A 90 -10.60 3.54 -5.51
CA PHE A 90 -11.58 4.64 -5.55
C PHE A 90 -11.29 5.73 -4.52
N SER A 91 -10.29 5.54 -3.67
CA SER A 91 -9.80 6.60 -2.79
C SER A 91 -8.92 7.55 -3.59
N GLU A 92 -9.16 8.84 -3.44
CA GLU A 92 -8.49 9.91 -4.19
C GLU A 92 -6.99 9.96 -3.90
N GLY A 93 -6.18 10.12 -4.93
CA GLY A 93 -4.75 10.44 -4.83
C GLY A 93 -3.86 9.36 -4.21
N ILE A 94 -4.37 8.14 -4.06
CA ILE A 94 -3.60 7.04 -3.48
C ILE A 94 -2.61 6.47 -4.51
N GLU A 95 -1.36 6.35 -4.09
CA GLU A 95 -0.34 5.56 -4.79
C GLU A 95 0.30 4.57 -3.83
N ILE A 96 0.54 3.36 -4.31
CA ILE A 96 1.21 2.30 -3.55
C ILE A 96 2.36 1.73 -4.38
N ILE A 97 3.55 1.77 -3.80
CA ILE A 97 4.76 1.23 -4.43
C ILE A 97 5.52 0.36 -3.43
N SER A 98 5.98 -0.79 -3.89
CA SER A 98 6.91 -1.65 -3.15
C SER A 98 8.30 -1.54 -3.78
N TYR A 99 9.31 -1.25 -2.97
CA TYR A 99 10.71 -1.21 -3.35
C TYR A 99 11.46 -2.40 -2.77
N ASP A 100 12.20 -3.12 -3.61
CA ASP A 100 13.28 -4.00 -3.19
C ASP A 100 14.60 -3.25 -3.43
N VAL A 101 15.37 -2.99 -2.37
CA VAL A 101 16.56 -2.15 -2.40
C VAL A 101 17.78 -2.97 -2.03
N SER A 102 18.79 -2.98 -2.89
CA SER A 102 20.06 -3.68 -2.63
C SER A 102 20.88 -2.94 -1.57
N ILE A 103 21.76 -3.68 -0.87
CA ILE A 103 22.69 -3.09 0.09
C ILE A 103 23.52 -1.98 -0.57
N GLY A 104 23.67 -0.85 0.10
CA GLY A 104 24.42 0.31 -0.38
C GLY A 104 23.69 1.15 -1.44
N SER A 105 22.54 0.71 -1.95
CA SER A 105 21.74 1.52 -2.88
C SER A 105 21.02 2.65 -2.15
N GLU A 106 20.92 3.79 -2.83
CA GLU A 106 20.25 4.99 -2.34
C GLU A 106 18.91 5.18 -3.04
N LEU A 107 17.81 5.10 -2.28
CA LEU A 107 16.46 5.36 -2.76
C LEU A 107 16.13 6.85 -2.53
N ASN A 108 16.03 7.61 -3.61
CA ASN A 108 15.65 9.01 -3.59
C ASN A 108 14.19 9.16 -4.03
N LEU A 109 13.37 9.75 -3.17
CA LEU A 109 11.96 10.01 -3.40
C LEU A 109 11.73 11.50 -3.58
N GLU A 110 11.10 11.88 -4.69
CA GLU A 110 10.48 13.20 -4.84
C GLU A 110 9.11 13.17 -4.17
N LEU A 111 8.81 14.18 -3.36
CA LEU A 111 7.62 14.25 -2.53
C LEU A 111 6.83 15.52 -2.85
N GLU A 112 5.53 15.43 -2.72
CA GLU A 112 4.60 16.55 -2.91
C GLU A 112 4.08 17.04 -1.55
N GLU A 113 4.03 18.34 -1.32
CA GLU A 113 3.68 18.92 -0.01
C GLU A 113 2.25 18.63 0.43
N ASP A 114 1.32 18.47 -0.53
CA ASP A 114 -0.09 18.20 -0.25
C ASP A 114 -0.38 16.73 0.08
N TYR A 115 0.68 15.91 0.26
CA TYR A 115 0.56 14.49 0.52
C TYR A 115 1.29 14.05 1.80
N VAL A 116 0.79 12.95 2.34
CA VAL A 116 1.48 12.16 3.37
C VAL A 116 2.03 10.91 2.73
N TYR A 117 3.25 10.57 3.09
CA TYR A 117 3.91 9.33 2.69
C TYR A 117 4.09 8.44 3.92
N SER A 118 3.55 7.25 3.82
CA SER A 118 3.67 6.21 4.84
C SER A 118 4.63 5.15 4.33
N LEU A 119 5.75 4.95 5.02
CA LEU A 119 6.78 3.99 4.67
C LEU A 119 6.82 2.89 5.71
N PHE A 120 6.66 1.65 5.29
CA PHE A 120 6.82 0.45 6.12
C PHE A 120 8.08 -0.29 5.71
N ILE A 121 8.93 -0.61 6.67
CA ILE A 121 10.12 -1.42 6.43
C ILE A 121 9.73 -2.89 6.63
N LEU A 122 9.48 -3.58 5.52
CA LEU A 122 9.03 -4.97 5.55
C LEU A 122 10.19 -5.95 5.74
N GLU A 123 11.39 -5.60 5.23
CA GLU A 123 12.61 -6.39 5.39
C GLU A 123 13.83 -5.47 5.46
N GLY A 124 14.87 -5.90 6.17
CA GLY A 124 16.18 -5.24 6.21
C GLY A 124 16.25 -4.02 7.11
N THR A 125 17.27 -3.21 6.85
CA THR A 125 17.59 -1.98 7.57
C THR A 125 17.99 -0.91 6.58
N THR A 126 17.48 0.30 6.76
CA THR A 126 17.81 1.46 5.94
C THR A 126 18.09 2.67 6.81
N LYS A 127 18.90 3.57 6.33
CA LYS A 127 19.24 4.83 7.00
C LYS A 127 18.47 5.96 6.34
N ILE A 128 17.75 6.74 7.13
CA ILE A 128 17.07 7.97 6.73
C ILE A 128 17.75 9.09 7.49
N GLU A 129 18.46 9.99 6.79
CA GLU A 129 19.32 10.98 7.41
C GLU A 129 20.32 10.28 8.37
N ASP A 130 20.25 10.57 9.67
CA ASP A 130 21.09 9.94 10.70
C ASP A 130 20.41 8.82 11.50
N GLN A 131 19.16 8.47 11.13
CA GLN A 131 18.38 7.46 11.85
C GLN A 131 18.34 6.14 11.10
N LEU A 132 18.61 5.05 11.82
CA LEU A 132 18.41 3.70 11.32
C LEU A 132 16.98 3.27 11.55
N VAL A 133 16.32 2.82 10.49
CA VAL A 133 15.01 2.18 10.51
C VAL A 133 15.14 0.75 10.02
N LYS A 134 14.39 -0.16 10.60
CA LYS A 134 14.53 -1.61 10.39
C LYS A 134 13.18 -2.29 10.20
N LYS A 135 13.20 -3.58 9.86
CA LYS A 135 11.99 -4.40 9.72
C LYS A 135 11.03 -4.15 10.89
N GLY A 136 9.78 -3.83 10.55
CA GLY A 136 8.68 -3.53 11.46
C GLY A 136 8.52 -2.04 11.80
N ASP A 137 9.48 -1.20 11.44
CA ASP A 137 9.35 0.24 11.66
C ASP A 137 8.43 0.88 10.62
N PHE A 138 7.76 1.93 11.07
CA PHE A 138 6.90 2.80 10.28
C PHE A 138 7.42 4.23 10.32
N VAL A 139 7.52 4.85 9.14
CA VAL A 139 7.95 6.25 8.99
C VAL A 139 6.85 7.03 8.29
N LYS A 140 6.40 8.11 8.92
CA LYS A 140 5.47 9.07 8.33
C LYS A 140 6.25 10.29 7.87
N VAL A 141 6.09 10.67 6.61
CA VAL A 141 6.76 11.83 5.99
C VAL A 141 5.71 12.78 5.44
N SER A 142 5.84 14.07 5.74
CA SER A 142 4.97 15.13 5.24
C SER A 142 5.68 16.49 5.34
N ASN A 143 5.21 17.46 4.57
CA ASN A 143 5.76 18.82 4.55
C ASN A 143 7.25 18.86 4.16
N CYS A 144 7.67 18.03 3.23
CA CYS A 144 8.99 18.07 2.62
C CYS A 144 8.90 17.63 1.15
N ASN A 145 9.89 18.03 0.35
CA ASN A 145 9.89 17.85 -1.11
C ASN A 145 10.72 16.65 -1.56
N SER A 146 11.52 16.09 -0.67
CA SER A 146 12.35 14.93 -0.98
C SER A 146 12.68 14.12 0.26
N LEU A 147 13.02 12.86 0.05
CA LEU A 147 13.54 11.97 1.08
C LEU A 147 14.58 11.05 0.45
N SER A 148 15.77 10.99 1.06
CA SER A 148 16.80 10.01 0.68
C SER A 148 16.93 8.93 1.74
N MET A 149 17.08 7.69 1.29
CA MET A 149 17.26 6.52 2.14
C MET A 149 18.38 5.65 1.60
N ILE A 150 19.34 5.28 2.43
CA ILE A 150 20.47 4.41 2.07
C ILE A 150 20.25 3.06 2.74
N SER A 151 20.24 1.98 1.97
CA SER A 151 20.05 0.63 2.51
C SER A 151 21.33 0.05 3.08
N GLU A 152 21.33 -0.21 4.39
CA GLU A 152 22.45 -0.83 5.13
C GLU A 152 22.45 -2.36 4.98
N SER A 153 21.34 -2.94 4.54
CA SER A 153 21.19 -4.34 4.15
C SER A 153 20.24 -4.45 2.97
N LYS A 154 20.07 -5.64 2.38
CA LYS A 154 18.95 -5.83 1.46
C LYS A 154 17.65 -5.48 2.18
N ALA A 155 16.88 -4.53 1.64
CA ALA A 155 15.69 -4.01 2.26
C ALA A 155 14.46 -4.13 1.35
N LYS A 156 13.30 -4.26 1.97
CA LYS A 156 12.00 -4.13 1.30
C LYS A 156 11.21 -3.03 1.98
N ILE A 157 10.82 -2.02 1.20
CA ILE A 157 10.12 -0.83 1.68
C ILE A 157 8.78 -0.74 0.95
N PHE A 158 7.70 -0.54 1.71
CA PHE A 158 6.37 -0.35 1.18
C PHE A 158 5.95 1.09 1.39
N LYS A 159 5.73 1.82 0.29
CA LYS A 159 5.35 3.23 0.28
C LYS A 159 3.87 3.37 -0.06
N ILE A 160 3.16 4.13 0.76
CA ILE A 160 1.81 4.61 0.48
C ILE A 160 1.84 6.13 0.43
N LYS A 161 1.41 6.72 -0.68
CA LYS A 161 1.12 8.14 -0.83
C LYS A 161 -0.38 8.33 -0.64
N SER A 162 -0.78 9.30 0.17
CA SER A 162 -2.17 9.67 0.37
C SER A 162 -2.32 11.18 0.50
N PRO A 163 -3.40 11.82 -0.01
CA PRO A 163 -3.59 13.25 0.12
C PRO A 163 -3.75 13.65 1.59
N LEU A 164 -3.17 14.78 1.97
CA LEU A 164 -3.39 15.40 3.29
C LEU A 164 -4.85 15.81 3.48
N ARG A 165 -5.50 16.23 2.39
CA ARG A 165 -6.88 16.68 2.38
C ARG A 165 -7.54 16.19 1.10
N PRO A 166 -8.26 15.05 1.15
CA PRO A 166 -9.06 14.62 0.01
C PRO A 166 -10.20 15.62 -0.26
N SER A 167 -10.77 15.59 -1.47
CA SER A 167 -11.86 16.49 -1.88
C SER A 167 -13.21 16.17 -1.23
N TYR A 168 -13.26 15.12 -0.41
CA TYR A 168 -14.45 14.67 0.31
C TYR A 168 -14.18 14.55 1.81
N SER A 169 -15.25 14.66 2.62
CA SER A 169 -15.14 14.43 4.06
C SER A 169 -14.85 12.96 4.37
N THR A 170 -13.77 12.73 5.10
CA THR A 170 -13.36 11.39 5.54
C THR A 170 -14.35 10.81 6.57
N TYR A 171 -14.31 9.50 6.76
CA TYR A 171 -15.14 8.82 7.76
C TYR A 171 -14.92 9.40 9.16
N SER A 172 -13.66 9.64 9.53
CA SER A 172 -13.33 10.20 10.84
C SER A 172 -13.90 11.60 11.06
N GLU A 173 -13.86 12.48 10.04
CA GLU A 173 -14.40 13.84 10.14
C GLU A 173 -15.92 13.88 10.35
N ARG A 174 -16.64 12.87 9.89
CA ARG A 174 -18.10 12.79 10.04
C ARG A 174 -18.56 12.44 11.46
N PHE A 175 -17.72 11.77 12.22
CA PHE A 175 -18.04 11.28 13.57
C PHE A 175 -17.32 12.02 14.68
N MET A 176 -16.46 13.00 14.35
CA MET A 176 -15.78 13.87 15.31
C MET A 176 -16.48 15.21 15.56
N ASN A 177 -17.65 15.46 14.96
CA ASN A 177 -18.47 16.67 15.15
C ASN A 177 -19.69 16.38 16.00
#